data_08bdbc114be6fa7c028e71603733bf2d
#
_entry.id   08bdbc114be6fa7c028e71603733bf2d
#
_cell.length_a   1.000
_cell.length_b   1.000
_cell.length_c   1.000
_cell.angle_alpha   90.00
_cell.angle_beta   90.00
_cell.angle_gamma   90.00
#
_symmetry.space_group_name_H-M   'P 1'
#
loop_
_entity.id
_entity.type
_entity.pdbx_description
1 polymer ?
#
loop_
_entity_poly.entity_id
_entity_poly.type
_entity_poly.pdbx_seq_one_letter_code
_entity_poly.pdbx_strand_id
1 'polypeptide(L)'
;TVMWGRKRRNSKENKRIYEIESEIFDHMVQNTEVAEDIQKQHPNKVQISRYLRKKGFPIYNNTQVTYYEIGEDIIQAMIEDLKKAQKFIFLEYFIVSDGRVWKEILEILTQKVQEGVEVKLLFDDFGTLIINNHAFRKDLESRGIELRIFNPIHKNVARLSFNYRNHQKITVIDGNIGYTGGINLADEYANYIVRFGHWKDTGLRLYGEGVW
;
A
#
# COMPACT_ATOMS: atom_id res chain seq x y z
N THR A 1 -18.18 -25.48 13.76
CA THR A 1 -17.82 -25.21 12.34
C THR A 1 -18.67 -24.10 11.70
N VAL A 2 -19.78 -23.67 12.29
CA VAL A 2 -20.71 -22.68 11.71
C VAL A 2 -20.33 -21.23 12.05
N MET A 3 -19.42 -20.98 13.01
CA MET A 3 -19.05 -19.61 13.44
C MET A 3 -17.99 -18.92 12.58
N TRP A 4 -17.29 -19.63 11.71
CA TRP A 4 -16.13 -19.09 10.95
C TRP A 4 -16.48 -18.59 9.54
N GLY A 5 -17.71 -18.70 9.07
CA GLY A 5 -18.06 -18.39 7.69
C GLY A 5 -19.09 -17.29 7.44
N ARG A 6 -19.70 -16.72 8.47
CA ARG A 6 -20.63 -15.61 8.27
C ARG A 6 -19.90 -14.28 8.24
N LYS A 7 -19.61 -13.75 7.04
CA LYS A 7 -19.45 -12.30 6.85
C LYS A 7 -20.69 -11.61 7.46
N ARG A 8 -20.58 -11.07 8.67
CA ARG A 8 -21.55 -10.08 9.14
C ARG A 8 -21.40 -8.89 8.21
N ARG A 9 -22.30 -8.78 7.25
CA ARG A 9 -22.48 -7.60 6.43
C ARG A 9 -22.85 -6.46 7.38
N ASN A 10 -21.88 -5.61 7.71
CA ASN A 10 -22.18 -4.33 8.31
C ASN A 10 -22.70 -3.44 7.17
N SER A 11 -24.04 -3.40 7.01
CA SER A 11 -24.67 -2.76 5.83
C SER A 11 -24.30 -1.29 5.66
N LYS A 12 -24.03 -0.58 6.76
CA LYS A 12 -23.58 0.83 6.73
C LYS A 12 -22.15 0.99 6.26
N GLU A 13 -21.22 0.15 6.73
CA GLU A 13 -19.80 0.20 6.28
C GLU A 13 -19.67 -0.21 4.82
N ASN A 14 -20.37 -1.28 4.41
CA ASN A 14 -20.35 -1.69 3.00
C ASN A 14 -20.95 -0.61 2.09
N LYS A 15 -22.04 0.05 2.51
CA LYS A 15 -22.62 1.14 1.72
C LYS A 15 -21.63 2.31 1.56
N ARG A 16 -20.94 2.70 2.63
CA ARG A 16 -19.92 3.74 2.58
C ARG A 16 -18.72 3.36 1.70
N ILE A 17 -18.27 2.10 1.76
CA ILE A 17 -17.21 1.59 0.87
C ILE A 17 -17.67 1.67 -0.58
N TYR A 18 -18.88 1.22 -0.89
CA TYR A 18 -19.43 1.33 -2.24
C TYR A 18 -19.56 2.78 -2.75
N GLU A 19 -19.94 3.71 -1.87
CA GLU A 19 -20.00 5.14 -2.20
C GLU A 19 -18.60 5.66 -2.55
N ILE A 20 -17.60 5.38 -1.73
CA ILE A 20 -16.20 5.77 -1.99
C ILE A 20 -15.65 5.11 -3.25
N GLU A 21 -15.88 3.81 -3.43
CA GLU A 21 -15.46 3.09 -4.63
C GLU A 21 -16.10 3.65 -5.89
N SER A 22 -17.40 4.00 -5.85
CA SER A 22 -18.07 4.58 -7.01
C SER A 22 -17.51 5.96 -7.36
N GLU A 23 -17.22 6.82 -6.38
CA GLU A 23 -16.57 8.10 -6.60
C GLU A 23 -15.17 7.93 -7.24
N ILE A 24 -14.38 6.97 -6.76
CA ILE A 24 -13.07 6.67 -7.33
C ILE A 24 -13.20 6.19 -8.79
N PHE A 25 -14.13 5.27 -9.06
CA PHE A 25 -14.35 4.74 -10.41
C PHE A 25 -14.82 5.81 -11.41
N ASP A 26 -15.58 6.81 -10.96
CA ASP A 26 -16.02 7.93 -11.80
C ASP A 26 -14.84 8.82 -12.24
N HIS A 27 -13.76 8.85 -11.46
CA HIS A 27 -12.52 9.58 -11.79
C HIS A 27 -11.53 8.76 -12.63
N MET A 28 -11.70 7.45 -12.71
CA MET A 28 -10.83 6.57 -13.50
C MET A 28 -11.17 6.64 -14.99
N VAL A 29 -10.31 7.29 -15.76
CA VAL A 29 -10.48 7.41 -17.21
C VAL A 29 -10.19 6.08 -17.91
N GLN A 30 -11.18 5.56 -18.64
CA GLN A 30 -11.03 4.38 -19.48
C GLN A 30 -10.53 4.78 -20.87
N ASN A 31 -9.28 4.51 -21.20
CA ASN A 31 -8.77 4.74 -22.54
C ASN A 31 -9.20 3.58 -23.47
N THR A 32 -10.04 3.89 -24.46
CA THR A 32 -10.56 2.89 -25.41
C THR A 32 -9.50 2.43 -26.39
N GLU A 33 -8.56 3.30 -26.79
CA GLU A 33 -7.47 2.97 -27.71
C GLU A 33 -6.55 1.88 -27.14
N VAL A 34 -6.23 1.97 -25.84
CA VAL A 34 -5.44 0.95 -25.14
C VAL A 34 -6.11 -0.43 -25.19
N ALA A 35 -7.44 -0.47 -25.12
CA ALA A 35 -8.18 -1.74 -25.22
C ALA A 35 -8.12 -2.35 -26.61
N GLU A 36 -8.12 -1.53 -27.66
CA GLU A 36 -7.96 -1.98 -29.05
C GLU A 36 -6.54 -2.47 -29.30
N ASP A 37 -5.53 -1.80 -28.75
CA ASP A 37 -4.14 -2.22 -28.85
C ASP A 37 -3.89 -3.57 -28.17
N ILE A 38 -4.47 -3.79 -26.99
CA ILE A 38 -4.40 -5.10 -26.33
C ILE A 38 -5.06 -6.18 -27.18
N GLN A 39 -6.16 -5.87 -27.86
CA GLN A 39 -6.82 -6.84 -28.74
C GLN A 39 -5.94 -7.23 -29.92
N LYS A 40 -5.17 -6.30 -30.45
CA LYS A 40 -4.27 -6.53 -31.59
C LYS A 40 -2.97 -7.24 -31.14
N GLN A 41 -2.36 -6.78 -30.08
CA GLN A 41 -1.04 -7.24 -29.67
C GLN A 41 -1.07 -8.48 -28.74
N HIS A 42 -2.14 -8.63 -27.95
CA HIS A 42 -2.30 -9.67 -26.96
C HIS A 42 -3.71 -10.30 -26.98
N PRO A 43 -4.12 -10.96 -28.06
CA PRO A 43 -5.48 -11.50 -28.23
C PRO A 43 -5.87 -12.48 -27.12
N ASN A 44 -4.92 -13.21 -26.55
CA ASN A 44 -5.13 -14.13 -25.43
C ASN A 44 -5.46 -13.44 -24.09
N LYS A 45 -5.19 -12.13 -23.96
CA LYS A 45 -5.47 -11.35 -22.74
C LYS A 45 -6.76 -10.54 -22.82
N VAL A 46 -7.42 -10.51 -23.97
CA VAL A 46 -8.62 -9.68 -24.23
C VAL A 46 -9.76 -9.98 -23.25
N GLN A 47 -9.98 -11.25 -22.90
CA GLN A 47 -11.06 -11.62 -21.98
C GLN A 47 -10.81 -11.08 -20.56
N ILE A 48 -9.57 -11.16 -20.07
CA ILE A 48 -9.16 -10.61 -18.77
C ILE A 48 -9.32 -9.11 -18.78
N SER A 49 -8.80 -8.44 -19.80
CA SER A 49 -8.93 -6.99 -20.01
C SER A 49 -10.39 -6.54 -19.98
N ARG A 50 -11.26 -7.21 -20.74
CA ARG A 50 -12.70 -6.92 -20.78
C ARG A 50 -13.37 -7.12 -19.43
N TYR A 51 -13.00 -8.17 -18.70
CA TYR A 51 -13.53 -8.43 -17.38
C TYR A 51 -13.15 -7.34 -16.38
N LEU A 52 -11.87 -6.93 -16.35
CA LEU A 52 -11.36 -5.87 -15.46
C LEU A 52 -12.07 -4.55 -15.76
N ARG A 53 -12.15 -4.14 -17.02
CA ARG A 53 -12.88 -2.93 -17.44
C ARG A 53 -14.35 -2.96 -17.01
N LYS A 54 -15.03 -4.10 -17.18
CA LYS A 54 -16.43 -4.27 -16.73
C LYS A 54 -16.58 -4.13 -15.21
N LYS A 55 -15.49 -4.33 -14.45
CA LYS A 55 -15.44 -4.15 -13.02
C LYS A 55 -14.98 -2.74 -12.60
N GLY A 56 -14.79 -1.83 -13.55
CA GLY A 56 -14.38 -0.46 -13.29
C GLY A 56 -12.85 -0.24 -13.27
N PHE A 57 -12.05 -1.30 -13.47
CA PHE A 57 -10.59 -1.17 -13.49
C PHE A 57 -10.11 -0.74 -14.87
N PRO A 58 -9.53 0.46 -15.02
CA PRO A 58 -8.98 0.92 -16.29
C PRO A 58 -7.73 0.15 -16.68
N ILE A 59 -7.37 0.26 -17.95
CA ILE A 59 -6.17 -0.36 -18.50
C ILE A 59 -5.27 0.77 -18.96
N TYR A 60 -4.01 0.67 -18.59
CA TYR A 60 -2.98 1.65 -18.90
C TYR A 60 -1.89 1.02 -19.77
N ASN A 61 -1.37 1.77 -20.74
CA ASN A 61 -0.20 1.39 -21.55
C ASN A 61 1.06 2.22 -21.21
N ASN A 62 0.88 3.37 -20.55
CA ASN A 62 1.95 4.29 -20.20
C ASN A 62 2.47 4.02 -18.75
N THR A 63 2.67 2.74 -18.42
CA THR A 63 3.15 2.35 -17.10
C THR A 63 4.29 1.37 -17.24
N GLN A 64 5.47 1.80 -16.78
CA GLN A 64 6.64 0.94 -16.70
C GLN A 64 6.59 0.14 -15.39
N VAL A 65 6.87 -1.16 -15.48
CA VAL A 65 6.93 -2.06 -14.34
C VAL A 65 8.34 -2.59 -14.20
N THR A 66 8.94 -2.41 -13.01
CA THR A 66 10.22 -2.99 -12.63
C THR A 66 9.98 -4.06 -11.55
N TYR A 67 10.47 -5.25 -11.77
CA TYR A 67 10.40 -6.35 -10.82
C TYR A 67 11.69 -6.44 -10.02
N TYR A 68 11.56 -6.60 -8.71
CA TYR A 68 12.67 -6.83 -7.78
C TYR A 68 12.56 -8.22 -7.16
N GLU A 69 13.63 -8.99 -7.23
CA GLU A 69 13.67 -10.38 -6.74
C GLU A 69 13.91 -10.47 -5.24
N ILE A 70 14.46 -9.42 -4.62
CA ILE A 70 14.85 -9.39 -3.20
C ILE A 70 14.45 -8.08 -2.54
N GLY A 71 14.24 -8.15 -1.21
CA GLY A 71 13.76 -7.03 -0.41
C GLY A 71 14.71 -5.86 -0.32
N GLU A 72 16.02 -6.14 -0.28
CA GLU A 72 17.06 -5.13 -0.20
C GLU A 72 16.99 -4.14 -1.36
N ASP A 73 16.87 -4.65 -2.58
CA ASP A 73 16.90 -3.84 -3.79
C ASP A 73 15.65 -2.94 -3.90
N ILE A 74 14.48 -3.48 -3.60
CA ILE A 74 13.25 -2.67 -3.68
C ILE A 74 13.16 -1.63 -2.57
N ILE A 75 13.64 -1.94 -1.35
CA ILE A 75 13.70 -0.96 -0.26
C ILE A 75 14.66 0.17 -0.63
N GLN A 76 15.82 -0.14 -1.18
CA GLN A 76 16.77 0.87 -1.63
C GLN A 76 16.19 1.75 -2.75
N ALA A 77 15.52 1.14 -3.74
CA ALA A 77 14.86 1.88 -4.81
C ALA A 77 13.74 2.78 -4.28
N MET A 78 12.95 2.30 -3.33
CA MET A 78 11.89 3.07 -2.69
C MET A 78 12.46 4.27 -1.90
N ILE A 79 13.54 4.09 -1.16
CA ILE A 79 14.24 5.16 -0.44
C ILE A 79 14.68 6.26 -1.40
N GLU A 80 15.26 5.91 -2.55
CA GLU A 80 15.69 6.89 -3.55
C GLU A 80 14.52 7.65 -4.20
N ASP A 81 13.37 7.01 -4.37
CA ASP A 81 12.19 7.68 -4.92
C ASP A 81 11.47 8.53 -3.86
N LEU A 82 11.43 8.09 -2.59
CA LEU A 82 10.90 8.89 -1.48
C LEU A 82 11.63 10.23 -1.34
N LYS A 83 12.96 10.25 -1.49
CA LYS A 83 13.78 11.48 -1.46
C LYS A 83 13.40 12.49 -2.55
N LYS A 84 12.81 12.03 -3.67
CA LYS A 84 12.44 12.87 -4.83
C LYS A 84 11.00 13.36 -4.79
N ALA A 85 10.20 12.91 -3.83
CA ALA A 85 8.79 13.29 -3.69
C ALA A 85 8.61 14.81 -3.62
N GLN A 86 7.57 15.32 -4.30
CA GLN A 86 7.28 16.76 -4.42
C GLN A 86 5.89 17.16 -3.96
N LYS A 87 4.92 16.24 -3.98
CA LYS A 87 3.51 16.54 -3.68
C LYS A 87 3.01 15.75 -2.49
N PHE A 88 3.07 14.42 -2.57
CA PHE A 88 2.60 13.55 -1.50
C PHE A 88 3.28 12.19 -1.48
N ILE A 89 3.29 11.59 -0.30
CA ILE A 89 3.73 10.21 -0.04
C ILE A 89 2.63 9.51 0.77
N PHE A 90 2.03 8.45 0.22
CA PHE A 90 1.07 7.62 0.92
C PHE A 90 1.64 6.21 1.12
N LEU A 91 1.64 5.75 2.36
CA LEU A 91 2.17 4.45 2.75
C LEU A 91 1.06 3.63 3.42
N GLU A 92 0.89 2.40 2.98
CA GLU A 92 -0.03 1.42 3.55
C GLU A 92 0.71 0.12 3.79
N TYR A 93 0.83 -0.28 5.07
CA TYR A 93 1.63 -1.45 5.45
C TYR A 93 0.96 -2.28 6.53
N PHE A 94 1.18 -3.59 6.48
CA PHE A 94 0.76 -4.48 7.57
C PHE A 94 1.68 -4.35 8.76
N ILE A 95 3.00 -4.38 8.55
CA ILE A 95 4.01 -4.26 9.61
C ILE A 95 4.86 -3.01 9.38
N VAL A 96 4.96 -2.20 10.44
CA VAL A 96 6.02 -1.23 10.64
C VAL A 96 6.73 -1.62 11.93
N SER A 97 8.04 -1.80 11.91
CA SER A 97 8.83 -2.25 13.06
C SER A 97 10.01 -1.33 13.31
N ASP A 98 10.33 -1.10 14.59
CA ASP A 98 11.53 -0.34 14.93
C ASP A 98 12.77 -1.08 14.43
N GLY A 99 13.60 -0.37 13.65
CA GLY A 99 14.76 -0.91 13.00
C GLY A 99 15.40 0.10 12.07
N ARG A 100 16.44 -0.33 11.37
CA ARG A 100 17.19 0.52 10.44
C ARG A 100 16.32 0.99 9.27
N VAL A 101 15.57 0.07 8.65
CA VAL A 101 14.68 0.36 7.51
C VAL A 101 13.69 1.47 7.87
N TRP A 102 12.98 1.29 8.99
CA TRP A 102 11.99 2.27 9.41
C TRP A 102 12.60 3.62 9.78
N LYS A 103 13.71 3.63 10.51
CA LYS A 103 14.38 4.87 10.91
C LYS A 103 14.82 5.69 9.71
N GLU A 104 15.45 5.06 8.71
CA GLU A 104 15.88 5.72 7.48
C GLU A 104 14.67 6.31 6.71
N ILE A 105 13.60 5.53 6.55
CA ILE A 105 12.38 6.00 5.91
C ILE A 105 11.76 7.15 6.72
N LEU A 106 11.64 7.03 8.03
CA LEU A 106 11.05 8.07 8.89
C LEU A 106 11.80 9.40 8.83
N GLU A 107 13.13 9.37 8.75
CA GLU A 107 13.95 10.58 8.57
C GLU A 107 13.63 11.27 7.24
N ILE A 108 13.53 10.49 6.15
CA ILE A 108 13.15 11.02 4.83
C ILE A 108 11.74 11.60 4.86
N LEU A 109 10.77 10.87 5.42
CA LEU A 109 9.39 11.34 5.54
C LEU A 109 9.30 12.65 6.33
N THR A 110 10.07 12.74 7.42
CA THR A 110 10.15 13.95 8.26
C THR A 110 10.69 15.13 7.48
N GLN A 111 11.76 14.93 6.73
CA GLN A 111 12.33 15.95 5.86
C GLN A 111 11.33 16.38 4.79
N LYS A 112 10.63 15.44 4.15
CA LYS A 112 9.64 15.73 3.11
C LYS A 112 8.46 16.53 3.63
N VAL A 113 7.99 16.25 4.84
CA VAL A 113 6.97 17.09 5.50
C VAL A 113 7.47 18.53 5.69
N GLN A 114 8.72 18.73 6.10
CA GLN A 114 9.32 20.06 6.23
C GLN A 114 9.45 20.79 4.88
N GLU A 115 9.60 20.05 3.79
CA GLU A 115 9.60 20.56 2.42
C GLU A 115 8.18 20.84 1.89
N GLY A 116 7.12 20.57 2.66
CA GLY A 116 5.72 20.80 2.30
C GLY A 116 5.04 19.62 1.59
N VAL A 117 5.66 18.46 1.54
CA VAL A 117 5.08 17.23 0.99
C VAL A 117 4.07 16.65 1.97
N GLU A 118 2.87 16.30 1.48
CA GLU A 118 1.85 15.62 2.29
C GLU A 118 2.26 14.17 2.54
N VAL A 119 2.34 13.75 3.81
CA VAL A 119 2.72 12.38 4.18
C VAL A 119 1.61 11.71 4.98
N LYS A 120 1.09 10.59 4.47
CA LYS A 120 0.10 9.77 5.15
C LYS A 120 0.61 8.34 5.34
N LEU A 121 0.40 7.82 6.54
CA LEU A 121 0.74 6.44 6.90
C LEU A 121 -0.51 5.72 7.42
N LEU A 122 -0.84 4.60 6.79
CA LEU A 122 -1.82 3.64 7.27
C LEU A 122 -1.11 2.34 7.62
N PHE A 123 -1.29 1.82 8.82
CA PHE A 123 -0.82 0.48 9.16
C PHE A 123 -1.88 -0.34 9.91
N ASP A 124 -1.73 -1.66 9.85
CA ASP A 124 -2.57 -2.59 10.63
C ASP A 124 -2.10 -2.65 12.08
N ASP A 125 -3.05 -2.51 13.03
CA ASP A 125 -2.73 -2.50 14.46
C ASP A 125 -2.12 -3.83 14.94
N PHE A 126 -2.53 -4.95 14.35
CA PHE A 126 -2.01 -6.26 14.73
C PHE A 126 -0.56 -6.48 14.25
N GLY A 127 -0.27 -6.09 13.02
CA GLY A 127 1.06 -6.23 12.45
C GLY A 127 2.09 -5.30 13.10
N THR A 128 1.64 -4.15 13.61
CA THR A 128 2.50 -3.10 14.19
C THR A 128 2.40 -3.04 15.73
N LEU A 129 1.81 -4.06 16.36
CA LEU A 129 1.46 -4.08 17.77
C LEU A 129 2.62 -3.74 18.71
N ILE A 130 3.84 -4.17 18.40
CA ILE A 130 5.02 -4.01 19.27
C ILE A 130 5.39 -2.54 19.44
N ILE A 131 5.34 -1.74 18.36
CA ILE A 131 5.74 -0.34 18.42
C ILE A 131 4.56 0.64 18.48
N ASN A 132 3.34 0.18 18.20
CA ASN A 132 2.15 1.01 18.16
C ASN A 132 1.67 1.42 19.57
N ASN A 133 2.44 2.21 20.27
CA ASN A 133 2.09 2.82 21.56
C ASN A 133 1.79 4.33 21.41
N HIS A 134 1.38 4.96 22.50
CA HIS A 134 1.05 6.40 22.50
C HIS A 134 2.25 7.28 22.12
N ALA A 135 3.46 6.95 22.56
CA ALA A 135 4.66 7.74 22.27
C ALA A 135 5.00 7.70 20.78
N PHE A 136 4.94 6.52 20.15
CA PHE A 136 5.15 6.34 18.72
C PHE A 136 4.14 7.17 17.88
N ARG A 137 2.87 7.09 18.23
CA ARG A 137 1.83 7.87 17.50
C ARG A 137 2.06 9.36 17.63
N LYS A 138 2.34 9.83 18.87
CA LYS A 138 2.63 11.23 19.14
C LYS A 138 3.90 11.72 18.44
N ASP A 139 4.93 10.89 18.32
CA ASP A 139 6.15 11.22 17.56
C ASP A 139 5.82 11.43 16.09
N LEU A 140 5.08 10.53 15.44
CA LEU A 140 4.67 10.69 14.04
C LEU A 140 3.83 11.94 13.82
N GLU A 141 2.83 12.18 14.66
CA GLU A 141 1.98 13.38 14.60
C GLU A 141 2.81 14.67 14.78
N SER A 142 3.78 14.67 15.71
CA SER A 142 4.67 15.82 15.95
C SER A 142 5.58 16.15 14.76
N ARG A 143 5.87 15.15 13.93
CA ARG A 143 6.60 15.30 12.66
C ARG A 143 5.71 15.74 11.50
N GLY A 144 4.40 15.90 11.72
CA GLY A 144 3.43 16.28 10.69
C GLY A 144 2.99 15.13 9.79
N ILE A 145 3.25 13.89 10.16
CA ILE A 145 2.81 12.69 9.42
C ILE A 145 1.37 12.36 9.82
N GLU A 146 0.44 12.36 8.86
CA GLU A 146 -0.94 11.97 9.12
C GLU A 146 -1.04 10.45 9.29
N LEU A 147 -1.43 10.01 10.51
CA LEU A 147 -1.52 8.60 10.86
C LEU A 147 -2.95 8.08 10.85
N ARG A 148 -3.16 6.91 10.24
CA ARG A 148 -4.37 6.12 10.39
C ARG A 148 -4.00 4.68 10.80
N ILE A 149 -4.83 4.09 11.65
CA ILE A 149 -4.63 2.73 12.15
C ILE A 149 -5.79 1.87 11.71
N PHE A 150 -5.48 0.82 10.94
CA PHE A 150 -6.49 -0.12 10.50
C PHE A 150 -6.88 -1.09 11.62
N ASN A 151 -8.19 -1.22 11.82
CA ASN A 151 -8.82 -2.15 12.76
C ASN A 151 -8.17 -2.23 14.15
N PRO A 152 -8.18 -1.13 14.95
CA PRO A 152 -7.56 -1.06 16.27
C PRO A 152 -8.07 -2.16 17.20
N ILE A 153 -7.16 -2.93 17.79
CA ILE A 153 -7.47 -4.11 18.61
C ILE A 153 -8.29 -3.73 19.84
N HIS A 154 -7.91 -2.66 20.52
CA HIS A 154 -8.60 -2.20 21.75
C HIS A 154 -10.07 -1.82 21.53
N LYS A 155 -10.44 -1.41 20.31
CA LYS A 155 -11.83 -1.08 19.94
C LYS A 155 -12.65 -2.30 19.53
N ASN A 156 -12.01 -3.42 19.26
CA ASN A 156 -12.63 -4.57 18.58
C ASN A 156 -12.51 -5.89 19.35
N VAL A 157 -11.96 -5.88 20.58
CA VAL A 157 -11.82 -7.09 21.42
C VAL A 157 -13.15 -7.82 21.62
N ALA A 158 -14.27 -7.09 21.75
CA ALA A 158 -15.61 -7.67 21.90
C ALA A 158 -16.27 -8.11 20.57
N ARG A 159 -15.69 -7.80 19.40
CA ARG A 159 -16.36 -7.97 18.09
C ARG A 159 -15.91 -9.18 17.28
N LEU A 160 -15.14 -10.11 17.79
CA LEU A 160 -14.67 -11.33 17.06
C LEU A 160 -14.10 -11.03 15.64
N SER A 161 -13.65 -9.80 15.36
CA SER A 161 -13.14 -9.39 14.06
C SER A 161 -11.62 -9.44 13.97
N PHE A 162 -10.98 -10.28 14.80
CA PHE A 162 -9.53 -10.45 14.83
C PHE A 162 -8.91 -10.82 13.48
N ASN A 163 -9.68 -11.55 12.64
CA ASN A 163 -9.20 -12.00 11.33
C ASN A 163 -9.39 -10.97 10.21
N TYR A 164 -10.03 -9.82 10.50
CA TYR A 164 -10.16 -8.76 9.51
C TYR A 164 -8.94 -7.86 9.59
N ARG A 165 -7.93 -8.15 8.78
CA ARG A 165 -6.66 -7.46 8.75
C ARG A 165 -6.35 -6.92 7.36
N ASN A 166 -5.63 -5.80 7.33
CA ASN A 166 -5.10 -5.23 6.11
C ASN A 166 -3.66 -5.72 5.90
N HIS A 167 -3.48 -6.65 4.96
CA HIS A 167 -2.18 -7.25 4.68
C HIS A 167 -1.49 -6.64 3.44
N GLN A 168 -1.97 -5.50 2.96
CA GLN A 168 -1.37 -4.79 1.83
C GLN A 168 -0.05 -4.13 2.21
N LYS A 169 0.82 -3.95 1.23
CA LYS A 169 2.05 -3.20 1.30
C LYS A 169 2.12 -2.35 0.04
N ILE A 170 1.84 -1.07 0.21
CA ILE A 170 1.72 -0.12 -0.89
C ILE A 170 2.42 1.17 -0.49
N THR A 171 3.22 1.71 -1.39
CA THR A 171 3.71 3.08 -1.32
C THR A 171 3.35 3.79 -2.61
N VAL A 172 2.73 4.96 -2.51
CA VAL A 172 2.42 5.83 -3.65
C VAL A 172 3.12 7.16 -3.44
N ILE A 173 3.86 7.60 -4.45
CA ILE A 173 4.60 8.87 -4.45
C ILE A 173 4.12 9.69 -5.63
N ASP A 174 3.63 10.88 -5.36
CA ASP A 174 3.20 11.90 -6.33
C ASP A 174 2.16 11.40 -7.37
N GLY A 175 1.55 10.23 -7.15
CA GLY A 175 0.54 9.61 -8.03
C GLY A 175 1.10 8.95 -9.28
N ASN A 176 2.42 8.93 -9.49
CA ASN A 176 3.06 8.35 -10.67
C ASN A 176 4.13 7.31 -10.36
N ILE A 177 4.52 7.16 -9.10
CA ILE A 177 5.41 6.09 -8.63
C ILE A 177 4.66 5.25 -7.60
N GLY A 178 4.60 3.94 -7.82
CA GLY A 178 3.96 3.00 -6.91
C GLY A 178 4.85 1.81 -6.59
N TYR A 179 4.82 1.36 -5.34
CA TYR A 179 5.49 0.14 -4.88
C TYR A 179 4.46 -0.81 -4.30
N THR A 180 4.54 -2.08 -4.63
CA THR A 180 3.74 -3.15 -4.00
C THR A 180 4.49 -4.47 -4.01
N GLY A 181 4.14 -5.36 -3.09
CA GLY A 181 4.78 -6.68 -2.96
C GLY A 181 4.54 -7.34 -1.62
N GLY A 182 5.45 -8.21 -1.20
CA GLY A 182 5.40 -8.90 0.08
C GLY A 182 6.11 -8.16 1.22
N ILE A 183 6.88 -7.13 0.93
CA ILE A 183 7.87 -6.51 1.80
C ILE A 183 7.23 -5.50 2.75
N ASN A 184 7.40 -5.69 4.06
CA ASN A 184 7.01 -4.74 5.09
C ASN A 184 8.16 -3.77 5.44
N LEU A 185 7.88 -2.76 6.27
CA LEU A 185 8.87 -1.79 6.76
C LEU A 185 9.54 -2.33 8.04
N ALA A 186 10.36 -3.35 7.87
CA ALA A 186 11.08 -4.00 8.96
C ALA A 186 12.40 -4.62 8.46
N ASP A 187 13.38 -4.72 9.36
CA ASP A 187 14.77 -5.06 9.04
C ASP A 187 14.94 -6.49 8.48
N GLU A 188 14.09 -7.43 8.89
CA GLU A 188 14.11 -8.80 8.36
C GLU A 188 13.82 -8.87 6.86
N TYR A 189 13.01 -7.96 6.31
CA TYR A 189 12.67 -7.92 4.88
C TYR A 189 13.80 -7.35 4.02
N ALA A 190 14.72 -6.59 4.63
CA ALA A 190 15.95 -6.09 4.00
C ALA A 190 17.19 -6.92 4.39
N ASN A 191 17.01 -8.06 5.06
CA ASN A 191 18.07 -8.91 5.57
C ASN A 191 19.12 -8.19 6.44
N TYR A 192 18.76 -7.07 7.05
CA TYR A 192 19.63 -6.40 8.06
C TYR A 192 19.69 -7.21 9.36
N ILE A 193 18.69 -8.03 9.62
CA ILE A 193 18.67 -9.01 10.69
C ILE A 193 18.28 -10.39 10.13
N VAL A 194 18.98 -11.44 10.54
CA VAL A 194 18.71 -12.82 10.14
C VAL A 194 17.84 -13.48 11.21
N ARG A 195 16.51 -13.38 11.07
CA ARG A 195 15.58 -13.97 12.03
C ARG A 195 15.21 -15.41 11.73
N PHE A 196 15.03 -15.73 10.44
CA PHE A 196 14.57 -17.05 9.98
C PHE A 196 15.40 -17.58 8.79
N GLY A 197 16.66 -17.18 8.67
CA GLY A 197 17.48 -17.36 7.48
C GLY A 197 17.38 -16.14 6.54
N HIS A 198 17.95 -16.26 5.34
CA HIS A 198 17.83 -15.22 4.33
C HIS A 198 16.37 -15.10 3.89
N TRP A 199 15.79 -13.91 4.11
CA TRP A 199 14.41 -13.62 3.74
C TRP A 199 14.35 -13.24 2.27
N LYS A 200 13.71 -14.07 1.46
CA LYS A 200 13.48 -13.77 0.05
C LYS A 200 12.04 -13.31 -0.12
N ASP A 201 11.88 -12.05 -0.41
CA ASP A 201 10.61 -11.46 -0.77
C ASP A 201 10.75 -10.67 -2.07
N THR A 202 9.65 -10.45 -2.75
CA THR A 202 9.64 -9.82 -4.07
C THR A 202 8.70 -8.62 -4.09
N GLY A 203 8.94 -7.73 -5.04
CA GLY A 203 8.04 -6.60 -5.24
C GLY A 203 8.14 -5.97 -6.61
N LEU A 204 7.24 -5.06 -6.84
CA LEU A 204 7.10 -4.31 -8.07
C LEU A 204 7.23 -2.81 -7.79
N ARG A 205 7.91 -2.12 -8.67
CA ARG A 205 7.85 -0.68 -8.84
C ARG A 205 7.10 -0.35 -10.12
N LEU A 206 6.09 0.48 -10.03
CA LEU A 206 5.34 1.01 -11.15
C LEU A 206 5.72 2.48 -11.35
N TYR A 207 5.85 2.90 -12.61
CA TYR A 207 6.07 4.30 -12.95
C TYR A 207 5.15 4.68 -14.12
N GLY A 208 4.23 5.60 -13.89
CA GLY A 208 3.30 6.09 -14.90
C GLY A 208 1.85 6.11 -14.45
N GLU A 209 0.94 6.24 -15.41
CA GLU A 209 -0.48 6.50 -15.20
C GLU A 209 -1.23 5.41 -14.41
N GLY A 210 -0.77 4.16 -14.46
CA GLY A 210 -1.40 3.03 -13.76
C GLY A 210 -1.15 3.00 -12.25
N VAL A 211 -0.51 4.03 -11.69
CA VAL A 211 -0.28 4.15 -10.23
C VAL A 211 -1.45 4.81 -9.53
N TRP A 212 -2.20 5.63 -10.23
CA TRP A 212 -3.40 6.31 -9.72
C TRP A 212 -4.51 5.36 -9.35
#